data_396b3f7b86217e3c91cda4fc08b7571a
#
_entry.id   396b3f7b86217e3c91cda4fc08b7571a
#
_cell.length_a   1.000
_cell.length_b   1.000
_cell.length_c   1.000
_cell.angle_alpha   90.00
_cell.angle_beta   90.00
_cell.angle_gamma   90.00
#
_symmetry.space_group_name_H-M   'P 1'
#
loop_
_entity.id
_entity.type
_entity.pdbx_description
1 polymer ?
#
loop_
_entity_poly.entity_id
_entity_poly.type
_entity_poly.pdbx_seq_one_letter_code
_entity_poly.pdbx_strand_id
1 'polypeptide(L)'
;MCTFAVENMTDRMDTNVTKALLRCPLFEGLTAEEIELSMATVSHRLVRFDRNDVYTLAGSPCRYADIIVEGEMTARMVGPSGKFVQMAARGVGTLLAPAFIFSKDNRMPVSIETNRATTVLRMTPDSLRQLMQHNERIQMNFIRQLSTVSQFLAKKVRILTLHTVREKVAIFLLEESRKRNTDTFTLTKSRQEIADSFAIQKFSLQRCLNAFAAEGAILLDGKHVTIVDKQKLKG
;
A
#
# COMPACT_ATOMS: atom_id res chain seq x y z
N MET A 1 -17.79 -10.64 21.06
CA MET A 1 -19.15 -10.84 20.53
C MET A 1 -19.42 -9.65 19.62
N CYS A 2 -19.20 -9.79 18.30
CA CYS A 2 -19.39 -8.67 17.36
C CYS A 2 -20.89 -8.47 17.13
N THR A 3 -21.39 -7.32 17.48
CA THR A 3 -22.78 -6.92 17.25
C THR A 3 -22.93 -6.54 15.77
N PHE A 4 -23.60 -7.39 14.99
CA PHE A 4 -23.90 -7.11 13.58
C PHE A 4 -25.17 -6.28 13.52
N ALA A 5 -25.02 -4.99 13.25
CA ALA A 5 -26.15 -4.17 12.79
C ALA A 5 -26.26 -4.40 11.26
N VAL A 6 -27.33 -5.07 10.86
CA VAL A 6 -27.72 -5.21 9.45
C VAL A 6 -28.68 -4.08 9.15
N GLU A 7 -28.21 -3.00 8.57
CA GLU A 7 -29.08 -1.99 7.94
C GLU A 7 -29.33 -2.38 6.48
N ASN A 8 -30.58 -2.68 6.17
CA ASN A 8 -31.07 -2.83 4.80
C ASN A 8 -31.07 -1.45 4.13
N MET A 9 -30.19 -1.23 3.16
CA MET A 9 -30.14 0.02 2.41
C MET A 9 -30.80 -0.13 1.03
N THR A 10 -32.01 0.38 0.92
CA THR A 10 -32.61 0.96 -0.30
C THR A 10 -32.59 2.48 -0.18
N ASP A 11 -31.43 3.06 0.09
CA ASP A 11 -31.30 4.51 0.15
C ASP A 11 -29.99 4.95 -0.50
N ARG A 12 -29.95 6.19 -1.01
CA ARG A 12 -28.77 6.81 -1.63
C ARG A 12 -27.52 6.48 -0.82
N MET A 13 -26.46 6.00 -1.47
CA MET A 13 -25.22 5.65 -0.79
C MET A 13 -24.71 6.83 0.06
N ASP A 14 -24.30 6.56 1.30
CA ASP A 14 -23.78 7.60 2.19
C ASP A 14 -22.72 8.44 1.47
N THR A 15 -22.85 9.75 1.54
CA THR A 15 -21.94 10.71 0.89
C THR A 15 -20.47 10.45 1.23
N ASN A 16 -20.16 9.93 2.43
CA ASN A 16 -18.79 9.58 2.82
C ASN A 16 -18.30 8.33 2.07
N VAL A 17 -19.17 7.36 1.85
CA VAL A 17 -18.87 6.15 1.07
C VAL A 17 -18.58 6.54 -0.38
N THR A 18 -19.45 7.33 -1.01
CA THR A 18 -19.25 7.81 -2.39
C THR A 18 -17.95 8.59 -2.53
N LYS A 19 -17.62 9.48 -1.59
CA LYS A 19 -16.34 10.21 -1.58
C LYS A 19 -15.13 9.29 -1.44
N ALA A 20 -15.25 8.22 -0.66
CA ALA A 20 -14.18 7.24 -0.52
C ALA A 20 -13.99 6.42 -1.81
N LEU A 21 -15.07 6.02 -2.46
CA LEU A 21 -15.03 5.29 -3.73
C LEU A 21 -14.44 6.14 -4.87
N LEU A 22 -14.75 7.43 -4.94
CA LEU A 22 -14.13 8.38 -5.87
C LEU A 22 -12.60 8.48 -5.73
N ARG A 23 -12.06 8.17 -4.54
CA ARG A 23 -10.60 8.11 -4.31
C ARG A 23 -10.01 6.74 -4.62
N CYS A 24 -10.85 5.74 -4.81
CA CYS A 24 -10.38 4.38 -5.06
C CYS A 24 -9.98 4.22 -6.53
N PRO A 25 -8.73 3.78 -6.82
CA PRO A 25 -8.30 3.54 -8.20
C PRO A 25 -9.18 2.57 -8.98
N LEU A 26 -9.95 1.72 -8.30
CA LEU A 26 -10.93 0.84 -8.94
C LEU A 26 -12.00 1.62 -9.72
N PHE A 27 -12.38 2.80 -9.22
CA PHE A 27 -13.41 3.66 -9.79
C PHE A 27 -12.85 4.89 -10.53
N GLU A 28 -11.56 4.88 -10.84
CA GLU A 28 -10.91 6.00 -11.53
C GLU A 28 -11.60 6.34 -12.84
N GLY A 29 -11.94 7.62 -13.01
CA GLY A 29 -12.60 8.14 -14.21
C GLY A 29 -14.11 7.93 -14.27
N LEU A 30 -14.75 7.43 -13.18
CA LEU A 30 -16.21 7.40 -13.04
C LEU A 30 -16.71 8.60 -12.23
N THR A 31 -17.91 9.06 -12.55
CA THR A 31 -18.64 10.05 -11.74
C THR A 31 -19.26 9.40 -10.50
N ALA A 32 -19.69 10.21 -9.53
CA ALA A 32 -20.41 9.71 -8.34
C ALA A 32 -21.67 8.92 -8.72
N GLU A 33 -22.43 9.41 -9.69
CA GLU A 33 -23.66 8.76 -10.17
C GLU A 33 -23.37 7.40 -10.83
N GLU A 34 -22.31 7.31 -11.67
CA GLU A 34 -21.89 6.06 -12.29
C GLU A 34 -21.43 5.02 -11.25
N ILE A 35 -20.76 5.47 -10.18
CA ILE A 35 -20.35 4.61 -9.06
C ILE A 35 -21.59 4.10 -8.32
N GLU A 36 -22.54 4.97 -7.96
CA GLU A 36 -23.76 4.60 -7.26
C GLU A 36 -24.59 3.59 -8.09
N LEU A 37 -24.78 3.85 -9.38
CA LEU A 37 -25.45 2.93 -10.28
C LEU A 37 -24.73 1.57 -10.37
N SER A 38 -23.41 1.58 -10.50
CA SER A 38 -22.63 0.33 -10.54
C SER A 38 -22.74 -0.43 -9.22
N MET A 39 -22.62 0.24 -8.09
CA MET A 39 -22.69 -0.38 -6.76
C MET A 39 -24.09 -0.91 -6.44
N ALA A 40 -25.16 -0.31 -6.96
CA ALA A 40 -26.54 -0.81 -6.82
C ALA A 40 -26.76 -2.18 -7.48
N THR A 41 -25.89 -2.60 -8.42
CA THR A 41 -26.01 -3.90 -9.09
C THR A 41 -25.42 -5.07 -8.32
N VAL A 42 -24.68 -4.80 -7.20
CA VAL A 42 -23.95 -5.83 -6.46
C VAL A 42 -24.19 -5.75 -4.96
N SER A 43 -24.18 -6.90 -4.30
CA SER A 43 -24.30 -6.97 -2.85
C SER A 43 -23.02 -6.47 -2.18
N HIS A 44 -23.17 -5.51 -1.27
CA HIS A 44 -22.11 -4.98 -0.45
C HIS A 44 -22.64 -4.59 0.93
N ARG A 45 -21.74 -4.39 1.90
CA ARG A 45 -22.08 -3.92 3.24
C ARG A 45 -20.92 -3.15 3.87
N LEU A 46 -21.22 -2.31 4.85
CA LEU A 46 -20.21 -1.67 5.67
C LEU A 46 -19.84 -2.58 6.86
N VAL A 47 -18.55 -2.68 7.14
CA VAL A 47 -18.02 -3.42 8.30
C VAL A 47 -17.09 -2.51 9.05
N ARG A 48 -17.32 -2.39 10.36
CA ARG A 48 -16.53 -1.53 11.25
C ARG A 48 -15.57 -2.37 12.07
N PHE A 49 -14.38 -1.84 12.27
CA PHE A 49 -13.32 -2.35 13.12
C PHE A 49 -12.93 -1.26 14.11
N ASP A 50 -12.70 -1.62 15.34
CA ASP A 50 -12.18 -0.69 16.34
C ASP A 50 -10.67 -0.48 16.18
N ARG A 51 -10.12 0.48 16.89
CA ARG A 51 -8.68 0.72 16.89
C ARG A 51 -7.93 -0.52 17.43
N ASN A 52 -6.84 -0.92 16.74
CA ASN A 52 -6.01 -2.08 17.03
C ASN A 52 -6.70 -3.44 16.81
N ASP A 53 -7.84 -3.46 16.12
CA ASP A 53 -8.44 -4.72 15.69
C ASP A 53 -7.56 -5.40 14.64
N VAL A 54 -7.53 -6.73 14.68
CA VAL A 54 -6.92 -7.55 13.65
C VAL A 54 -7.93 -7.75 12.52
N TYR A 55 -7.68 -7.10 11.38
CA TYR A 55 -8.48 -7.29 10.17
C TYR A 55 -8.27 -8.70 9.59
N THR A 56 -7.02 -9.14 9.49
CA THR A 56 -6.64 -10.48 9.02
C THR A 56 -5.26 -10.88 9.50
N LEU A 57 -5.03 -12.18 9.64
CA LEU A 57 -3.71 -12.74 9.95
C LEU A 57 -3.01 -13.27 8.69
N ALA A 58 -1.67 -13.25 8.69
CA ALA A 58 -0.88 -13.91 7.68
C ALA A 58 -1.26 -15.40 7.58
N GLY A 59 -1.36 -15.94 6.38
CA GLY A 59 -1.81 -17.31 6.13
C GLY A 59 -3.34 -17.50 6.08
N SER A 60 -4.14 -16.54 6.54
CA SER A 60 -5.60 -16.59 6.43
C SER A 60 -6.06 -16.39 4.99
N PRO A 61 -7.17 -17.00 4.55
CA PRO A 61 -7.69 -16.79 3.22
C PRO A 61 -8.23 -15.35 3.03
N CYS A 62 -7.95 -14.74 1.89
CA CYS A 62 -8.55 -13.48 1.44
C CYS A 62 -9.99 -13.76 0.98
N ARG A 63 -10.95 -13.55 1.86
CA ARG A 63 -12.37 -13.92 1.62
C ARG A 63 -13.18 -12.80 1.00
N TYR A 64 -12.72 -11.56 1.07
CA TYR A 64 -13.49 -10.38 0.69
C TYR A 64 -12.67 -9.40 -0.12
N ALA A 65 -13.37 -8.65 -0.95
CA ALA A 65 -12.86 -7.43 -1.59
C ALA A 65 -13.33 -6.24 -0.75
N ASP A 66 -12.45 -5.72 0.08
CA ASP A 66 -12.75 -4.65 1.02
C ASP A 66 -12.08 -3.34 0.58
N ILE A 67 -12.86 -2.25 0.55
CA ILE A 67 -12.36 -0.90 0.28
C ILE A 67 -12.46 -0.09 1.57
N ILE A 68 -11.37 0.54 1.99
CA ILE A 68 -11.37 1.42 3.18
C ILE A 68 -12.18 2.67 2.84
N VAL A 69 -13.29 2.89 3.56
CA VAL A 69 -14.14 4.09 3.41
C VAL A 69 -13.89 5.11 4.51
N GLU A 70 -13.41 4.66 5.67
CA GLU A 70 -12.99 5.50 6.78
C GLU A 70 -11.84 4.83 7.52
N GLY A 71 -10.93 5.62 8.11
CA GLY A 71 -9.88 5.08 8.95
C GLY A 71 -8.58 4.77 8.20
N GLU A 72 -7.81 3.84 8.77
CA GLU A 72 -6.48 3.48 8.27
C GLU A 72 -6.04 2.11 8.80
N MET A 73 -5.43 1.32 7.96
CA MET A 73 -4.88 0.00 8.29
C MET A 73 -3.40 -0.10 7.95
N THR A 74 -2.67 -0.90 8.71
CA THR A 74 -1.25 -1.19 8.47
C THR A 74 -1.03 -2.68 8.33
N ALA A 75 -0.28 -3.06 7.29
CA ALA A 75 0.14 -4.44 7.10
C ALA A 75 1.50 -4.68 7.77
N ARG A 76 1.64 -5.84 8.43
CA ARG A 76 2.87 -6.32 9.06
C ARG A 76 3.25 -7.67 8.49
N MET A 77 4.50 -7.79 8.06
CA MET A 77 5.09 -9.06 7.65
C MET A 77 6.05 -9.52 8.74
N VAL A 78 5.85 -10.72 9.25
CA VAL A 78 6.71 -11.32 10.27
C VAL A 78 7.56 -12.40 9.62
N GLY A 79 8.87 -12.28 9.75
CA GLY A 79 9.82 -13.29 9.28
C GLY A 79 9.98 -14.46 10.27
N PRO A 80 10.60 -15.58 9.86
CA PRO A 80 10.83 -16.75 10.72
C PRO A 80 11.62 -16.44 12.00
N SER A 81 12.46 -15.41 11.99
CA SER A 81 13.25 -14.95 13.13
C SER A 81 12.47 -14.04 14.10
N GLY A 82 11.16 -13.86 13.91
CA GLY A 82 10.35 -12.92 14.69
C GLY A 82 10.56 -11.44 14.32
N LYS A 83 11.49 -11.12 13.43
CA LYS A 83 11.60 -9.77 12.87
C LYS A 83 10.36 -9.44 12.07
N PHE A 84 9.81 -8.26 12.27
CA PHE A 84 8.68 -7.79 11.50
C PHE A 84 9.06 -6.58 10.65
N VAL A 85 8.45 -6.50 9.47
CA VAL A 85 8.51 -5.32 8.61
C VAL A 85 7.11 -4.74 8.55
N GLN A 86 6.99 -3.50 9.02
CA GLN A 86 5.75 -2.75 8.91
C GLN A 86 5.70 -2.10 7.53
N MET A 87 4.62 -2.33 6.81
CA MET A 87 4.37 -1.69 5.53
C MET A 87 3.74 -0.30 5.74
N ALA A 88 3.79 0.53 4.71
CA ALA A 88 3.11 1.83 4.77
C ALA A 88 1.62 1.65 5.05
N ALA A 89 1.09 2.49 5.92
CA ALA A 89 -0.33 2.54 6.22
C ALA A 89 -1.16 2.82 4.95
N ARG A 90 -2.35 2.24 4.89
CA ARG A 90 -3.32 2.39 3.81
C ARG A 90 -4.57 3.06 4.35
N GLY A 91 -4.97 4.13 3.72
CA GLY A 91 -6.12 4.94 4.09
C GLY A 91 -7.31 4.80 3.14
N VAL A 92 -8.20 5.75 3.27
CA VAL A 92 -9.45 5.83 2.50
C VAL A 92 -9.22 5.70 0.99
N GLY A 93 -10.08 4.93 0.33
CA GLY A 93 -10.00 4.63 -1.10
C GLY A 93 -9.11 3.45 -1.46
N THR A 94 -8.49 2.78 -0.48
CA THR A 94 -7.64 1.61 -0.76
C THR A 94 -8.48 0.34 -0.88
N LEU A 95 -8.42 -0.35 -2.03
CA LEU A 95 -8.84 -1.75 -2.17
C LEU A 95 -7.77 -2.63 -1.54
N LEU A 96 -8.16 -3.42 -0.54
CA LEU A 96 -7.24 -4.28 0.21
C LEU A 96 -6.90 -5.53 -0.59
N ALA A 97 -5.62 -5.88 -0.62
CA ALA A 97 -5.09 -7.13 -1.15
C ALA A 97 -5.59 -7.56 -2.56
N PRO A 98 -5.70 -6.66 -3.56
CA PRO A 98 -6.31 -6.97 -4.86
C PRO A 98 -5.67 -8.18 -5.57
N ALA A 99 -4.38 -8.43 -5.36
CA ALA A 99 -3.67 -9.54 -5.97
C ALA A 99 -4.08 -10.93 -5.42
N PHE A 100 -4.79 -10.98 -4.29
CA PHE A 100 -5.14 -12.24 -3.63
C PHE A 100 -6.62 -12.61 -3.77
N ILE A 101 -7.48 -11.66 -4.14
CA ILE A 101 -8.94 -11.86 -4.22
C ILE A 101 -9.31 -13.01 -5.15
N PHE A 102 -8.66 -13.11 -6.32
CA PHE A 102 -8.92 -14.13 -7.34
C PHE A 102 -7.78 -15.15 -7.49
N SER A 103 -6.81 -15.15 -6.58
CA SER A 103 -5.71 -16.11 -6.61
C SER A 103 -6.19 -17.52 -6.22
N LYS A 104 -5.64 -18.56 -6.86
CA LYS A 104 -5.87 -19.96 -6.45
C LYS A 104 -5.38 -20.21 -5.03
N ASP A 105 -4.19 -19.72 -4.69
CA ASP A 105 -3.71 -19.61 -3.32
C ASP A 105 -3.98 -18.19 -2.85
N ASN A 106 -5.15 -17.99 -2.26
CA ASN A 106 -5.63 -16.69 -1.82
C ASN A 106 -5.22 -16.36 -0.37
N ARG A 107 -4.15 -16.99 0.14
CA ARG A 107 -3.66 -16.74 1.49
C ARG A 107 -2.98 -15.39 1.60
N MET A 108 -3.35 -14.64 2.63
CA MET A 108 -2.74 -13.33 2.93
C MET A 108 -1.28 -13.51 3.32
N PRO A 109 -0.33 -12.82 2.66
CA PRO A 109 1.09 -12.92 3.00
C PRO A 109 1.46 -12.11 4.25
N VAL A 110 0.55 -11.28 4.75
CA VAL A 110 0.77 -10.34 5.85
C VAL A 110 -0.43 -10.32 6.79
N SER A 111 -0.18 -9.99 8.06
CA SER A 111 -1.24 -9.58 8.98
C SER A 111 -1.58 -8.11 8.77
N ILE A 112 -2.85 -7.74 8.88
CA ILE A 112 -3.33 -6.37 8.75
C ILE A 112 -4.08 -6.00 10.02
N GLU A 113 -3.75 -4.83 10.58
CA GLU A 113 -4.34 -4.27 11.79
C GLU A 113 -4.81 -2.84 11.54
N THR A 114 -5.82 -2.43 12.27
CA THR A 114 -6.33 -1.05 12.23
C THR A 114 -5.50 -0.13 13.12
N ASN A 115 -5.10 1.03 12.61
CA ASN A 115 -4.40 2.06 13.40
C ASN A 115 -5.36 2.95 14.20
N ARG A 116 -6.60 3.01 13.75
CA ARG A 116 -7.72 3.75 14.33
C ARG A 116 -9.03 3.07 13.96
N ALA A 117 -10.15 3.50 14.53
CA ALA A 117 -11.46 3.01 14.11
C ALA A 117 -11.58 3.13 12.58
N THR A 118 -11.94 2.02 11.91
CA THR A 118 -11.89 1.90 10.46
C THR A 118 -13.15 1.23 9.97
N THR A 119 -13.75 1.80 8.93
CA THR A 119 -14.90 1.22 8.24
C THR A 119 -14.47 0.81 6.83
N VAL A 120 -14.85 -0.39 6.42
CA VAL A 120 -14.64 -0.88 5.06
C VAL A 120 -15.98 -1.13 4.37
N LEU A 121 -16.02 -0.86 3.07
CA LEU A 121 -17.06 -1.36 2.19
C LEU A 121 -16.64 -2.75 1.74
N ARG A 122 -17.40 -3.75 2.14
CA ARG A 122 -17.12 -5.18 1.94
C ARG A 122 -17.96 -5.75 0.83
N MET A 123 -17.30 -6.42 -0.11
CA MET A 123 -17.91 -7.21 -1.18
C MET A 123 -17.37 -8.63 -1.15
N THR A 124 -18.14 -9.58 -1.69
CA THR A 124 -17.59 -10.90 -2.03
C THR A 124 -16.75 -10.82 -3.31
N PRO A 125 -15.82 -11.78 -3.56
CA PRO A 125 -15.15 -11.87 -4.86
C PRO A 125 -16.12 -11.96 -6.02
N ASP A 126 -17.26 -12.66 -5.85
CA ASP A 126 -18.31 -12.75 -6.88
C ASP A 126 -19.00 -11.41 -7.14
N SER A 127 -19.30 -10.64 -6.09
CA SER A 127 -19.84 -9.27 -6.26
C SER A 127 -18.85 -8.37 -7.01
N LEU A 128 -17.54 -8.44 -6.68
CA LEU A 128 -16.53 -7.69 -7.41
C LEU A 128 -16.44 -8.15 -8.88
N ARG A 129 -16.52 -9.45 -9.14
CA ARG A 129 -16.54 -10.00 -10.51
C ARG A 129 -17.75 -9.48 -11.30
N GLN A 130 -18.94 -9.51 -10.70
CA GLN A 130 -20.15 -8.96 -11.34
C GLN A 130 -19.99 -7.46 -11.62
N LEU A 131 -19.46 -6.68 -10.69
CA LEU A 131 -19.20 -5.26 -10.86
C LEU A 131 -18.29 -5.00 -12.07
N MET A 132 -17.23 -5.80 -12.24
CA MET A 132 -16.32 -5.71 -13.39
C MET A 132 -16.98 -6.15 -14.71
N GLN A 133 -17.87 -7.13 -14.67
CA GLN A 133 -18.61 -7.60 -15.88
C GLN A 133 -19.61 -6.56 -16.39
N HIS A 134 -20.21 -5.78 -15.49
CA HIS A 134 -21.17 -4.74 -15.86
C HIS A 134 -20.52 -3.39 -16.23
N ASN A 135 -19.23 -3.20 -15.91
CA ASN A 135 -18.54 -1.95 -16.18
C ASN A 135 -17.09 -2.20 -16.63
N GLU A 136 -16.84 -2.06 -17.92
CA GLU A 136 -15.52 -2.28 -18.53
C GLU A 136 -14.43 -1.37 -17.94
N ARG A 137 -14.79 -0.13 -17.56
CA ARG A 137 -13.84 0.80 -16.95
C ARG A 137 -13.36 0.30 -15.59
N ILE A 138 -14.26 -0.23 -14.76
CA ILE A 138 -13.93 -0.85 -13.48
C ILE A 138 -13.03 -2.07 -13.71
N GLN A 139 -13.36 -2.91 -14.69
CA GLN A 139 -12.54 -4.07 -15.06
C GLN A 139 -11.13 -3.64 -15.46
N MET A 140 -11.01 -2.66 -16.34
CA MET A 140 -9.71 -2.16 -16.79
C MET A 140 -8.92 -1.53 -15.66
N ASN A 141 -9.56 -0.79 -14.76
CA ASN A 141 -8.93 -0.20 -13.58
C ASN A 141 -8.40 -1.28 -12.63
N PHE A 142 -9.14 -2.37 -12.42
CA PHE A 142 -8.67 -3.52 -11.64
C PHE A 142 -7.43 -4.16 -12.27
N ILE A 143 -7.43 -4.38 -13.60
CA ILE A 143 -6.28 -4.90 -14.34
C ILE A 143 -5.07 -3.96 -14.20
N ARG A 144 -5.27 -2.64 -14.31
CA ARG A 144 -4.20 -1.65 -14.10
C ARG A 144 -3.62 -1.70 -12.69
N GLN A 145 -4.45 -1.88 -11.66
CA GLN A 145 -3.97 -2.05 -10.29
C GLN A 145 -3.08 -3.29 -10.16
N LEU A 146 -3.48 -4.43 -10.71
CA LEU A 146 -2.67 -5.65 -10.70
C LEU A 146 -1.37 -5.47 -11.49
N SER A 147 -1.42 -4.84 -12.65
CA SER A 147 -0.24 -4.52 -13.45
C SER A 147 0.74 -3.63 -12.69
N THR A 148 0.23 -2.62 -11.97
CA THR A 148 1.06 -1.73 -11.13
C THR A 148 1.73 -2.49 -10.00
N VAL A 149 1.02 -3.40 -9.33
CA VAL A 149 1.60 -4.29 -8.30
C VAL A 149 2.69 -5.17 -8.90
N SER A 150 2.43 -5.79 -10.06
CA SER A 150 3.40 -6.64 -10.75
C SER A 150 4.67 -5.87 -11.14
N GLN A 151 4.53 -4.68 -11.71
CA GLN A 151 5.67 -3.81 -12.06
C GLN A 151 6.48 -3.40 -10.82
N PHE A 152 5.77 -3.05 -9.73
CA PHE A 152 6.43 -2.73 -8.46
C PHE A 152 7.25 -3.91 -7.93
N LEU A 153 6.70 -5.12 -7.95
CA LEU A 153 7.38 -6.32 -7.48
C LEU A 153 8.58 -6.65 -8.38
N ALA A 154 8.43 -6.61 -9.71
CA ALA A 154 9.52 -6.82 -10.65
C ALA A 154 10.67 -5.82 -10.44
N LYS A 155 10.35 -4.52 -10.26
CA LYS A 155 11.33 -3.49 -9.91
C LYS A 155 12.02 -3.80 -8.58
N LYS A 156 11.25 -4.21 -7.57
CA LYS A 156 11.78 -4.54 -6.24
C LYS A 156 12.73 -5.74 -6.29
N VAL A 157 12.33 -6.80 -6.99
CA VAL A 157 13.19 -7.98 -7.20
C VAL A 157 14.50 -7.55 -7.88
N ARG A 158 14.43 -6.79 -8.99
CA ARG A 158 15.62 -6.30 -9.68
C ARG A 158 16.56 -5.51 -8.75
N ILE A 159 16.01 -4.59 -7.94
CA ILE A 159 16.83 -3.81 -7.01
C ILE A 159 17.48 -4.71 -5.95
N LEU A 160 16.74 -5.68 -5.42
CA LEU A 160 17.27 -6.56 -4.38
C LEU A 160 18.33 -7.54 -4.87
N THR A 161 18.22 -8.01 -6.12
CA THR A 161 19.09 -9.08 -6.66
C THR A 161 20.27 -8.55 -7.47
N LEU A 162 20.09 -7.50 -8.28
CA LEU A 162 21.07 -7.07 -9.27
C LEU A 162 21.87 -5.82 -8.87
N HIS A 163 21.46 -5.10 -7.82
CA HIS A 163 22.15 -3.88 -7.42
C HIS A 163 23.06 -4.09 -6.21
N THR A 164 24.22 -3.46 -6.27
CA THR A 164 25.16 -3.36 -5.15
C THR A 164 24.56 -2.59 -3.99
N VAL A 165 25.16 -2.66 -2.81
CA VAL A 165 24.72 -1.88 -1.64
C VAL A 165 24.75 -0.38 -1.95
N ARG A 166 25.79 0.09 -2.65
CA ARG A 166 25.95 1.50 -3.04
C ARG A 166 24.80 1.94 -3.95
N GLU A 167 24.52 1.20 -4.98
CA GLU A 167 23.42 1.51 -5.92
C GLU A 167 22.04 1.47 -5.21
N LYS A 168 21.80 0.53 -4.31
CA LYS A 168 20.57 0.47 -3.50
C LYS A 168 20.36 1.74 -2.69
N VAL A 169 21.42 2.23 -2.04
CA VAL A 169 21.38 3.45 -1.25
C VAL A 169 21.18 4.69 -2.14
N ALA A 170 21.84 4.75 -3.28
CA ALA A 170 21.65 5.81 -4.27
C ALA A 170 20.21 5.87 -4.80
N ILE A 171 19.65 4.71 -5.19
CA ILE A 171 18.25 4.59 -5.63
C ILE A 171 17.30 5.10 -4.54
N PHE A 172 17.53 4.72 -3.29
CA PHE A 172 16.72 5.17 -2.17
C PHE A 172 16.73 6.70 -2.03
N LEU A 173 17.90 7.32 -2.04
CA LEU A 173 18.03 8.78 -1.90
C LEU A 173 17.35 9.53 -3.07
N LEU A 174 17.56 9.06 -4.29
CA LEU A 174 16.94 9.64 -5.48
C LEU A 174 15.42 9.45 -5.51
N GLU A 175 14.89 8.33 -5.02
CA GLU A 175 13.45 8.11 -4.88
C GLU A 175 12.83 9.01 -3.80
N GLU A 176 13.50 9.21 -2.66
CA GLU A 176 13.01 10.13 -1.62
C GLU A 176 12.99 11.57 -2.09
N SER A 177 14.03 12.03 -2.81
CA SER A 177 14.06 13.34 -3.43
C SER A 177 12.89 13.53 -4.42
N ARG A 178 12.67 12.55 -5.31
CA ARG A 178 11.59 12.60 -6.30
C ARG A 178 10.22 12.64 -5.66
N LYS A 179 9.96 11.79 -4.64
CA LYS A 179 8.67 11.73 -3.94
C LYS A 179 8.31 13.04 -3.25
N ARG A 180 9.31 13.75 -2.76
CA ARG A 180 9.15 15.01 -2.02
C ARG A 180 9.29 16.23 -2.90
N ASN A 181 9.68 16.04 -4.16
CA ASN A 181 10.02 17.09 -5.11
C ASN A 181 11.04 18.09 -4.54
N THR A 182 12.03 17.59 -3.78
CA THR A 182 13.10 18.38 -3.18
C THR A 182 14.34 17.53 -2.97
N ASP A 183 15.52 18.15 -3.09
CA ASP A 183 16.80 17.49 -2.85
C ASP A 183 17.24 17.57 -1.37
N THR A 184 16.52 18.34 -0.55
CA THR A 184 16.74 18.42 0.90
C THR A 184 15.55 17.82 1.64
N PHE A 185 15.79 16.80 2.46
CA PHE A 185 14.73 16.10 3.19
C PHE A 185 15.21 15.43 4.48
N THR A 186 14.25 15.18 5.37
CA THR A 186 14.50 14.41 6.60
C THR A 186 14.03 12.98 6.39
N LEU A 187 14.87 12.01 6.73
CA LEU A 187 14.53 10.60 6.72
C LEU A 187 13.50 10.29 7.80
N THR A 188 12.32 9.88 7.41
CA THR A 188 11.23 9.50 8.33
C THR A 188 11.44 8.12 8.93
N LYS A 189 12.10 7.22 8.18
CA LYS A 189 12.44 5.87 8.63
C LYS A 189 13.77 5.86 9.37
N SER A 190 13.90 4.94 10.32
CA SER A 190 15.19 4.66 10.97
C SER A 190 16.18 4.03 9.97
N ARG A 191 17.48 4.11 10.28
CA ARG A 191 18.52 3.44 9.49
C ARG A 191 18.30 1.93 9.38
N GLN A 192 17.75 1.31 10.43
CA GLN A 192 17.44 -0.11 10.42
C GLN A 192 16.30 -0.42 9.44
N GLU A 193 15.20 0.33 9.49
CA GLU A 193 14.06 0.12 8.57
C GLU A 193 14.46 0.34 7.11
N ILE A 194 15.35 1.32 6.84
CA ILE A 194 15.86 1.54 5.48
C ILE A 194 16.72 0.34 5.05
N ALA A 195 17.65 -0.11 5.89
CA ALA A 195 18.50 -1.26 5.60
C ALA A 195 17.70 -2.54 5.34
N ASP A 196 16.70 -2.82 6.19
CA ASP A 196 15.81 -3.97 6.07
C ASP A 196 15.00 -3.92 4.75
N SER A 197 14.57 -2.72 4.33
CA SER A 197 13.82 -2.55 3.08
C SER A 197 14.61 -2.89 1.81
N PHE A 198 15.94 -2.92 1.90
CA PHE A 198 16.86 -3.28 0.82
C PHE A 198 17.62 -4.59 1.07
N ALA A 199 17.26 -5.32 2.12
CA ALA A 199 17.93 -6.55 2.54
C ALA A 199 19.46 -6.36 2.70
N ILE A 200 19.88 -5.27 3.33
CA ILE A 200 21.28 -4.96 3.65
C ILE A 200 21.47 -4.75 5.15
N GLN A 201 22.71 -4.83 5.62
CA GLN A 201 23.02 -4.54 7.02
C GLN A 201 22.99 -3.03 7.28
N LYS A 202 22.50 -2.63 8.47
CA LYS A 202 22.50 -1.22 8.93
C LYS A 202 23.89 -0.58 8.84
N PHE A 203 24.93 -1.33 9.19
CA PHE A 203 26.32 -0.87 9.12
C PHE A 203 26.74 -0.58 7.66
N SER A 204 26.36 -1.44 6.72
CA SER A 204 26.65 -1.23 5.30
C SER A 204 25.93 0.00 4.74
N LEU A 205 24.68 0.23 5.14
CA LEU A 205 23.94 1.45 4.81
C LEU A 205 24.69 2.70 5.32
N GLN A 206 25.09 2.69 6.62
CA GLN A 206 25.76 3.84 7.22
C GLN A 206 27.10 4.13 6.54
N ARG A 207 27.88 3.09 6.24
CA ARG A 207 29.15 3.22 5.50
C ARG A 207 28.95 3.86 4.12
N CYS A 208 27.92 3.45 3.39
CA CYS A 208 27.60 4.04 2.08
C CYS A 208 27.18 5.51 2.18
N LEU A 209 26.36 5.87 3.16
CA LEU A 209 25.97 7.26 3.37
C LEU A 209 27.16 8.16 3.70
N ASN A 210 28.07 7.67 4.55
CA ASN A 210 29.30 8.40 4.89
C ASN A 210 30.22 8.54 3.67
N ALA A 211 30.33 7.50 2.82
CA ALA A 211 31.11 7.56 1.58
C ALA A 211 30.52 8.61 0.61
N PHE A 212 29.21 8.64 0.41
CA PHE A 212 28.56 9.66 -0.40
C PHE A 212 28.76 11.08 0.14
N ALA A 213 28.79 11.24 1.47
CA ALA A 213 29.08 12.52 2.10
C ALA A 213 30.54 12.94 1.88
N ALA A 214 31.49 12.03 2.05
CA ALA A 214 32.91 12.27 1.82
C ALA A 214 33.23 12.63 0.36
N GLU A 215 32.52 12.04 -0.59
CA GLU A 215 32.62 12.33 -2.03
C GLU A 215 31.90 13.62 -2.44
N GLY A 216 31.21 14.29 -1.52
CA GLY A 216 30.43 15.48 -1.78
C GLY A 216 29.19 15.25 -2.65
N ALA A 217 28.68 14.01 -2.69
CA ALA A 217 27.42 13.70 -3.35
C ALA A 217 26.20 14.13 -2.52
N ILE A 218 26.32 14.07 -1.19
CA ILE A 218 25.29 14.48 -0.24
C ILE A 218 25.90 15.27 0.92
N LEU A 219 25.07 16.08 1.57
CA LEU A 219 25.32 16.56 2.95
C LEU A 219 24.45 15.71 3.87
N LEU A 220 25.04 15.26 4.97
CA LEU A 220 24.39 14.36 5.93
C LEU A 220 24.55 14.92 7.35
N ASP A 221 23.44 15.31 7.96
CA ASP A 221 23.36 15.72 9.36
C ASP A 221 22.26 14.93 10.08
N GLY A 222 22.66 13.94 10.87
CA GLY A 222 21.75 13.02 11.55
C GLY A 222 20.78 12.34 10.56
N LYS A 223 19.49 12.75 10.58
CA LYS A 223 18.46 12.31 9.65
C LYS A 223 18.26 13.26 8.47
N HIS A 224 18.85 14.43 8.47
CA HIS A 224 18.74 15.39 7.39
C HIS A 224 19.72 15.04 6.27
N VAL A 225 19.21 15.02 5.05
CA VAL A 225 19.96 14.70 3.84
C VAL A 225 19.72 15.79 2.82
N THR A 226 20.79 16.33 2.23
CA THR A 226 20.74 17.18 1.07
C THR A 226 21.54 16.54 -0.06
N ILE A 227 20.91 16.24 -1.19
CA ILE A 227 21.59 15.75 -2.38
C ILE A 227 22.23 16.96 -3.08
N VAL A 228 23.57 16.96 -3.15
CA VAL A 228 24.37 18.02 -3.76
C VAL A 228 24.64 17.71 -5.23
N ASP A 229 25.00 16.45 -5.50
CA ASP A 229 25.34 16.03 -6.86
C ASP A 229 24.70 14.66 -7.17
N LYS A 230 23.66 14.67 -8.01
CA LYS A 230 22.95 13.47 -8.46
C LYS A 230 23.80 12.56 -9.36
N GLN A 231 24.82 13.10 -10.03
CA GLN A 231 25.65 12.28 -10.90
C GLN A 231 26.60 11.40 -10.08
N LYS A 232 27.18 11.93 -9.01
CA LYS A 232 28.01 11.17 -8.07
C LYS A 232 27.25 10.05 -7.34
N LEU A 233 25.90 10.14 -7.25
CA LEU A 233 25.07 9.04 -6.72
C LEU A 233 24.91 7.89 -7.74
N LYS A 234 25.01 8.18 -9.03
CA LYS A 234 24.79 7.17 -10.08
C LYS A 234 26.03 6.33 -10.39
N GLY A 235 27.20 6.77 -9.94
CA GLY A 235 28.51 6.13 -10.16
C GLY A 235 29.15 6.58 -11.42
#